data_d66ae8241958a3975b0f767d0d9bac14
#
_entry.id   d66ae8241958a3975b0f767d0d9bac14
#
_cell.length_a   1.000
_cell.length_b   1.000
_cell.length_c   1.000
_cell.angle_alpha   90.00
_cell.angle_beta   90.00
_cell.angle_gamma   90.00
#
_symmetry.space_group_name_H-M   'P 1'
#
loop_
_entity.id
_entity.type
_entity.pdbx_description
1 polymer ?
#
loop_
_entity_poly.entity_id
_entity_poly.type
_entity_poly.pdbx_seq_one_letter_code
_entity_poly.pdbx_strand_id
1 'polypeptide(L)'
;MPQKRILIVEDNSDLRRMFKTALSLAGFDVDEAADGLEALRVVEERRPDLVVLDLVLRALDGLSVQQELAARTDTANIPIVIVTGSTIDIANVEVACVLRKPVMPDELVRTVRHCLKAGAAAV
;
A
#
# COMPACT_ATOMS: atom_id res chain seq x y z
N MET A 1 1.31 2.42 -22.91
CA MET A 1 1.28 1.44 -21.80
C MET A 1 0.43 1.98 -20.67
N PRO A 2 -0.50 1.20 -20.15
CA PRO A 2 -1.26 1.65 -18.99
C PRO A 2 -0.32 1.81 -17.79
N GLN A 3 -0.57 2.85 -17.00
CA GLN A 3 0.17 3.10 -15.78
C GLN A 3 -0.19 2.05 -14.73
N LYS A 4 0.77 1.67 -13.89
CA LYS A 4 0.49 0.84 -12.73
C LYS A 4 -0.31 1.63 -11.72
N ARG A 5 -1.26 0.97 -11.09
CA ARG A 5 -2.17 1.59 -10.13
C ARG A 5 -1.76 1.27 -8.71
N ILE A 6 -1.58 2.32 -7.91
CA ILE A 6 -1.17 2.21 -6.52
C ILE A 6 -2.32 2.71 -5.63
N LEU A 7 -2.67 1.95 -4.62
CA LEU A 7 -3.60 2.42 -3.58
C LEU A 7 -2.79 2.83 -2.35
N ILE A 8 -2.99 4.05 -1.88
CA ILE A 8 -2.40 4.54 -0.63
C ILE A 8 -3.47 4.52 0.45
N VAL A 9 -3.19 3.82 1.56
CA VAL A 9 -4.08 3.75 2.72
C VAL A 9 -3.38 4.40 3.89
N GLU A 10 -3.80 5.62 4.23
CA GLU A 10 -3.18 6.47 5.25
C GLU A 10 -4.22 7.44 5.78
N ASP A 11 -4.39 7.49 7.11
CA ASP A 11 -5.39 8.36 7.72
C ASP A 11 -4.94 9.82 7.86
N ASN A 12 -3.64 10.09 7.90
CA ASN A 12 -3.12 11.45 7.93
C ASN A 12 -3.20 12.06 6.53
N SER A 13 -4.03 13.09 6.36
CA SER A 13 -4.30 13.66 5.04
C SER A 13 -3.08 14.33 4.41
N ASP A 14 -2.22 14.96 5.21
CA ASP A 14 -1.01 15.63 4.69
C ASP A 14 0.00 14.60 4.19
N LEU A 15 0.22 13.54 4.96
CA LEU A 15 1.13 12.46 4.58
C LEU A 15 0.60 11.71 3.35
N ARG A 16 -0.69 11.42 3.33
CA ARG A 16 -1.34 10.76 2.19
C ARG A 16 -1.16 11.57 0.91
N ARG A 17 -1.36 12.90 1.00
CA ARG A 17 -1.17 13.81 -0.14
C ARG A 17 0.26 13.82 -0.62
N MET A 18 1.23 13.84 0.31
CA MET A 18 2.65 13.81 -0.03
C MET A 18 3.00 12.53 -0.79
N PHE A 19 2.54 11.40 -0.31
CA PHE A 19 2.76 10.11 -0.97
C PHE A 19 2.11 10.07 -2.35
N LYS A 20 0.88 10.56 -2.45
CA LYS A 20 0.17 10.63 -3.74
C LYS A 20 0.94 11.48 -4.74
N THR A 21 1.39 12.66 -4.32
CA THR A 21 2.15 13.56 -5.19
C THR A 21 3.43 12.87 -5.70
N ALA A 22 4.18 12.26 -4.79
CA ALA A 22 5.44 11.60 -5.15
C ALA A 22 5.22 10.46 -6.16
N LEU A 23 4.24 9.61 -5.91
CA LEU A 23 3.96 8.48 -6.79
C LEU A 23 3.35 8.92 -8.12
N SER A 24 2.49 9.93 -8.11
CA SER A 24 1.92 10.48 -9.34
C SER A 24 3.00 11.09 -10.23
N LEU A 25 3.94 11.84 -9.65
CA LEU A 25 5.07 12.40 -10.39
C LEU A 25 6.00 11.32 -10.95
N ALA A 26 6.04 10.17 -10.30
CA ALA A 26 6.83 9.02 -10.76
C ALA A 26 6.14 8.22 -11.87
N GLY A 27 4.93 8.60 -12.25
CA GLY A 27 4.21 7.97 -13.37
C GLY A 27 3.16 6.94 -12.97
N PHE A 28 2.83 6.83 -11.69
CA PHE A 28 1.81 5.89 -11.23
C PHE A 28 0.41 6.53 -11.25
N ASP A 29 -0.60 5.70 -11.43
CA ASP A 29 -2.01 6.07 -11.23
C ASP A 29 -2.34 5.78 -9.77
N VAL A 30 -2.74 6.79 -9.00
CA VAL A 30 -2.85 6.68 -7.55
C VAL A 30 -4.28 6.86 -7.08
N ASP A 31 -4.78 5.88 -6.33
CA ASP A 31 -6.02 6.00 -5.57
C ASP A 31 -5.69 6.15 -4.08
N GLU A 32 -6.62 6.70 -3.32
CA GLU A 32 -6.45 6.98 -1.90
C GLU A 32 -7.57 6.37 -1.07
N ALA A 33 -7.22 5.97 0.15
CA ALA A 33 -8.18 5.59 1.17
C ALA A 33 -7.70 6.14 2.52
N ALA A 34 -8.63 6.69 3.30
CA ALA A 34 -8.32 7.31 4.59
C ALA A 34 -8.45 6.33 5.76
N ASP A 35 -9.07 5.19 5.54
CA ASP A 35 -9.25 4.16 6.57
C ASP A 35 -9.35 2.77 5.93
N GLY A 36 -9.39 1.75 6.81
CA GLY A 36 -9.35 0.36 6.35
C GLY A 36 -10.61 -0.09 5.61
N LEU A 37 -11.77 0.39 5.99
CA LEU A 37 -13.02 0.02 5.30
C LEU A 37 -13.07 0.64 3.91
N GLU A 38 -12.67 1.90 3.80
CA GLU A 38 -12.57 2.57 2.49
C GLU A 38 -11.57 1.84 1.60
N ALA A 39 -10.45 1.39 2.18
CA ALA A 39 -9.43 0.65 1.43
C ALA A 39 -10.01 -0.61 0.78
N LEU A 40 -10.77 -1.41 1.52
CA LEU A 40 -11.38 -2.62 0.98
C LEU A 40 -12.39 -2.30 -0.13
N ARG A 41 -13.14 -1.22 0.03
CA ARG A 41 -14.09 -0.78 -0.99
C ARG A 41 -13.38 -0.36 -2.28
N VAL A 42 -12.29 0.42 -2.14
CA VAL A 42 -11.52 0.88 -3.31
C VAL A 42 -10.89 -0.31 -4.04
N VAL A 43 -10.37 -1.29 -3.32
CA VAL A 43 -9.79 -2.50 -3.93
C VAL A 43 -10.83 -3.24 -4.77
N GLU A 44 -12.06 -3.34 -4.30
CA GLU A 44 -13.14 -3.99 -5.05
C GLU A 44 -13.52 -3.22 -6.31
N GLU A 45 -13.58 -1.90 -6.22
CA GLU A 45 -13.98 -1.04 -7.33
C GLU A 45 -12.88 -0.90 -8.38
N ARG A 46 -11.64 -0.75 -7.95
CA ARG A 46 -10.50 -0.47 -8.81
C ARG A 46 -9.26 -1.21 -8.29
N ARG A 47 -9.11 -2.47 -8.67
CA ARG A 47 -8.02 -3.31 -8.19
C ARG A 47 -6.66 -2.66 -8.42
N PRO A 48 -5.86 -2.42 -7.35
CA PRO A 48 -4.53 -1.87 -7.51
C PRO A 48 -3.51 -2.93 -7.90
N ASP A 49 -2.38 -2.48 -8.42
CA ASP A 49 -1.22 -3.33 -8.68
C ASP A 49 -0.34 -3.48 -7.43
N LEU A 50 -0.47 -2.54 -6.50
CA LEU A 50 0.26 -2.53 -5.23
C LEU A 50 -0.49 -1.66 -4.23
N VAL A 51 -0.42 -2.02 -2.94
CA VAL A 51 -1.02 -1.25 -1.85
C VAL A 51 0.08 -0.74 -0.92
N VAL A 52 0.07 0.56 -0.66
CA VAL A 52 0.88 1.19 0.41
C VAL A 52 -0.03 1.34 1.61
N LEU A 53 0.30 0.70 2.72
CA LEU A 53 -0.63 0.49 3.82
C LEU A 53 -0.02 0.88 5.16
N ASP A 54 -0.66 1.83 5.87
CA ASP A 54 -0.36 2.08 7.28
C ASP A 54 -1.05 1.02 8.15
N LEU A 55 -0.41 0.62 9.23
CA LEU A 55 -0.99 -0.34 10.17
C LEU A 55 -1.96 0.31 11.15
N VAL A 56 -1.74 1.58 11.49
CA VAL A 56 -2.59 2.30 12.45
C VAL A 56 -3.63 3.11 11.68
N LEU A 57 -4.82 2.54 11.55
CA LEU A 57 -5.92 3.14 10.78
C LEU A 57 -7.19 3.17 11.63
N ARG A 58 -8.12 4.03 11.25
CA ARG A 58 -9.47 4.06 11.81
C ARG A 58 -10.34 3.03 11.11
N ALA A 59 -11.46 2.73 11.72
CA ALA A 59 -12.52 1.83 11.26
C ALA A 59 -12.05 0.37 11.20
N LEU A 60 -11.11 0.05 10.32
CA LEU A 60 -10.50 -1.27 10.22
C LEU A 60 -9.00 -1.06 10.15
N ASP A 61 -8.23 -1.68 11.05
CA ASP A 61 -6.79 -1.48 11.11
C ASP A 61 -6.05 -2.13 9.93
N GLY A 62 -4.77 -1.73 9.76
CA GLY A 62 -3.99 -2.17 8.60
C GLY A 62 -3.72 -3.68 8.58
N LEU A 63 -3.52 -4.32 9.73
CA LEU A 63 -3.33 -5.76 9.77
C LEU A 63 -4.59 -6.50 9.32
N SER A 64 -5.76 -6.01 9.71
CA SER A 64 -7.04 -6.59 9.27
C SER A 64 -7.24 -6.41 7.77
N VAL A 65 -6.86 -5.26 7.21
CA VAL A 65 -6.88 -5.04 5.75
C VAL A 65 -5.96 -6.04 5.06
N GLN A 66 -4.73 -6.21 5.55
CA GLN A 66 -3.78 -7.16 4.97
C GLN A 66 -4.33 -8.59 5.01
N GLN A 67 -4.92 -9.00 6.13
CA GLN A 67 -5.50 -10.34 6.27
C GLN A 67 -6.65 -10.56 5.30
N GLU A 68 -7.52 -9.56 5.13
CA GLU A 68 -8.62 -9.64 4.17
C GLU A 68 -8.13 -9.80 2.74
N LEU A 69 -7.13 -9.02 2.35
CA LEU A 69 -6.56 -9.11 1.00
C LEU A 69 -5.86 -10.45 0.77
N ALA A 70 -5.14 -10.93 1.76
CA ALA A 70 -4.43 -12.22 1.66
C ALA A 70 -5.38 -13.42 1.59
N ALA A 71 -6.57 -13.28 2.18
CA ALA A 71 -7.55 -14.37 2.24
C ALA A 71 -8.34 -14.55 0.94
N ARG A 72 -8.37 -13.54 0.06
CA ARG A 72 -9.13 -13.59 -1.20
C ARG A 72 -8.21 -14.00 -2.34
N THR A 73 -8.63 -14.97 -3.15
CA THR A 73 -7.82 -15.44 -4.26
C THR A 73 -7.53 -14.37 -5.30
N ASP A 74 -8.46 -13.42 -5.48
CA ASP A 74 -8.32 -12.35 -6.47
C ASP A 74 -7.44 -11.19 -6.01
N THR A 75 -7.12 -11.10 -4.71
CA THR A 75 -6.27 -10.03 -4.15
C THR A 75 -5.01 -10.55 -3.45
N ALA A 76 -4.90 -11.86 -3.24
CA ALA A 76 -3.80 -12.45 -2.46
C ALA A 76 -2.41 -12.16 -3.06
N ASN A 77 -2.33 -11.93 -4.37
CA ASN A 77 -1.07 -11.68 -5.05
C ASN A 77 -0.72 -10.20 -5.18
N ILE A 78 -1.57 -9.29 -4.69
CA ILE A 78 -1.27 -7.86 -4.71
C ILE A 78 -0.18 -7.59 -3.67
N PRO A 79 1.00 -7.08 -4.07
CA PRO A 79 2.04 -6.77 -3.11
C PRO A 79 1.62 -5.63 -2.19
N ILE A 80 1.96 -5.76 -0.91
CA ILE A 80 1.65 -4.76 0.11
C ILE A 80 2.96 -4.22 0.67
N VAL A 81 3.12 -2.91 0.63
CA VAL A 81 4.21 -2.18 1.26
C VAL A 81 3.65 -1.54 2.52
N ILE A 82 4.13 -1.96 3.68
CA ILE A 82 3.71 -1.37 4.95
C ILE A 82 4.56 -0.12 5.23
N VAL A 83 3.90 0.99 5.55
CA VAL A 83 4.55 2.24 5.96
C VAL A 83 3.98 2.61 7.32
N THR A 84 4.76 2.42 8.38
CA THR A 84 4.23 2.61 9.73
C THR A 84 5.26 3.18 10.69
N GLY A 85 4.78 3.98 11.67
CA GLY A 85 5.56 4.39 12.84
C GLY A 85 5.31 3.49 14.05
N SER A 86 4.44 2.48 13.91
CA SER A 86 4.10 1.56 14.98
C SER A 86 5.27 0.63 15.32
N THR A 87 5.33 0.24 16.61
CA THR A 87 6.28 -0.78 17.08
C THR A 87 5.71 -2.20 17.03
N ILE A 88 4.54 -2.37 16.41
CA ILE A 88 3.92 -3.70 16.26
C ILE A 88 4.88 -4.64 15.53
N ASP A 89 5.00 -5.84 16.05
CA ASP A 89 5.79 -6.89 15.42
C ASP A 89 5.03 -7.44 14.21
N ILE A 90 5.66 -7.33 13.05
CA ILE A 90 5.10 -7.77 11.79
C ILE A 90 5.92 -8.88 11.13
N ALA A 91 6.79 -9.53 11.91
CA ALA A 91 7.69 -10.56 11.36
C ALA A 91 6.93 -11.73 10.72
N ASN A 92 5.72 -12.02 11.18
CA ASN A 92 4.88 -13.10 10.66
C ASN A 92 3.82 -12.62 9.68
N VAL A 93 3.85 -11.34 9.28
CA VAL A 93 2.89 -10.79 8.34
C VAL A 93 3.47 -10.89 6.93
N GLU A 94 2.68 -11.46 6.03
CA GLU A 94 3.11 -11.66 4.64
C GLU A 94 2.92 -10.38 3.83
N VAL A 95 4.01 -9.62 3.68
CA VAL A 95 4.04 -8.37 2.94
C VAL A 95 5.31 -8.28 2.11
N ALA A 96 5.29 -7.44 1.07
CA ALA A 96 6.43 -7.27 0.18
C ALA A 96 7.58 -6.54 0.85
N CYS A 97 7.28 -5.40 1.51
CA CYS A 97 8.29 -4.57 2.16
C CYS A 97 7.68 -3.85 3.35
N VAL A 98 8.54 -3.40 4.25
CA VAL A 98 8.16 -2.56 5.39
C VAL A 98 9.04 -1.33 5.40
N LEU A 99 8.42 -0.15 5.46
CA LEU A 99 9.10 1.13 5.64
C LEU A 99 8.67 1.71 6.98
N ARG A 100 9.64 2.16 7.77
CA ARG A 100 9.38 2.81 9.05
C ARG A 100 9.32 4.32 8.86
N LYS A 101 8.30 4.96 9.42
CA LYS A 101 8.16 6.42 9.40
C LYS A 101 9.27 7.05 10.26
N PRO A 102 9.82 8.19 9.86
CA PRO A 102 9.46 8.99 8.69
C PRO A 102 10.02 8.41 7.39
N VAL A 103 9.21 8.45 6.34
CA VAL A 103 9.58 7.94 5.02
C VAL A 103 9.70 9.11 4.05
N MET A 104 10.84 9.21 3.38
CA MET A 104 11.04 10.24 2.37
C MET A 104 10.34 9.85 1.06
N PRO A 105 9.84 10.83 0.29
CA PRO A 105 9.13 10.54 -0.96
C PRO A 105 9.92 9.69 -1.94
N ASP A 106 11.20 9.96 -2.13
CA ASP A 106 12.04 9.19 -3.05
C ASP A 106 12.28 7.75 -2.58
N GLU A 107 12.36 7.54 -1.27
CA GLU A 107 12.44 6.20 -0.69
C GLU A 107 11.18 5.39 -0.98
N LEU A 108 10.01 6.00 -0.81
CA LEU A 108 8.75 5.36 -1.12
C LEU A 108 8.68 4.96 -2.59
N VAL A 109 9.03 5.86 -3.48
CA VAL A 109 9.01 5.59 -4.93
C VAL A 109 9.93 4.42 -5.29
N ARG A 110 11.16 4.41 -4.75
CA ARG A 110 12.10 3.32 -5.00
C ARG A 110 11.56 1.97 -4.52
N THR A 111 10.98 1.96 -3.32
CA THR A 111 10.43 0.75 -2.72
C THR A 111 9.26 0.21 -3.54
N VAL A 112 8.34 1.10 -3.94
CA VAL A 112 7.20 0.71 -4.78
C VAL A 112 7.69 0.11 -6.10
N ARG A 113 8.63 0.76 -6.78
CA ARG A 113 9.18 0.24 -8.04
C ARG A 113 9.85 -1.12 -7.85
N HIS A 114 10.61 -1.28 -6.78
CA HIS A 114 11.28 -2.54 -6.47
C HIS A 114 10.25 -3.67 -6.24
N CYS A 115 9.22 -3.41 -5.46
CA CYS A 115 8.22 -4.42 -5.13
C CYS A 115 7.36 -4.80 -6.34
N LEU A 116 7.08 -3.86 -7.23
CA LEU A 116 6.38 -4.17 -8.49
C LEU A 116 7.22 -5.07 -9.39
N LYS A 117 8.53 -4.81 -9.49
CA LYS A 117 9.43 -5.64 -10.28
C LYS A 117 9.57 -7.04 -9.70
N ALA A 118 9.72 -7.16 -8.39
CA ALA A 118 9.85 -8.44 -7.70
C ALA A 118 8.59 -9.29 -7.93
N GLY A 119 7.40 -8.68 -7.84
CA GLY A 119 6.15 -9.37 -8.11
C GLY A 119 6.05 -9.87 -9.55
N ALA A 120 6.48 -9.07 -10.52
CA ALA A 120 6.50 -9.46 -11.91
C ALA A 120 7.51 -10.59 -12.18
N ALA A 121 8.67 -10.57 -11.50
CA ALA A 121 9.71 -11.58 -11.66
C ALA A 121 9.34 -12.91 -11.01
N ALA A 122 8.43 -12.93 -10.07
CA ALA A 122 8.02 -14.14 -9.35
C ALA A 122 7.03 -15.00 -10.14
N VAL A 123 6.56 -14.53 -11.27
CA VAL A 123 5.59 -15.24 -12.11
C VAL A 123 6.26 -16.32 -12.94
#